data_2f44e9da410127293001b512cb8644e3
#
_entry.id   2f44e9da410127293001b512cb8644e3
#
_cell.length_a   1.000
_cell.length_b   1.000
_cell.length_c   1.000
_cell.angle_alpha   90.00
_cell.angle_beta   90.00
_cell.angle_gamma   90.00
#
_symmetry.space_group_name_H-M   'P 1'
#
loop_
_entity.id
_entity.type
_entity.pdbx_description
1 polymer ?
#
loop_
_entity_poly.entity_id
_entity_poly.type
_entity_poly.pdbx_seq_one_letter_code
_entity_poly.pdbx_strand_id
1 'polypeptide(L)'
;MGKYVEYHPEWVREDFIDFLAEKVNPLWAWKKAKARIVAKYHLSDDFVHMQLQPNHHFKATDYQAGQSILVTVLIAGVRWQRSYSIVEILENGNLVIAVKQQGKVSNALTQQPVKSIVEISKPQGEFVLKSQPHSALMIASGSGITAIYALINAALKRPQTVSNIDLIYFTRDDSFHAELQQLTEHYPQFKYHHVNTRTHKQHLSQDLLSQKIEGFEQRECYACGATNMMQSLTEIYQALDLVDHLHTEYFQIVVDHTQSAQVVTFQRSQQQFQAKSNLLDSAEQVGLRPAHGCRMGICNTCSCTKVQGVVRNLLTGELDQNNNTSVHDKNR
;
A
#
# COMPACT_ATOMS: atom_id res chain seq x y z
N MET A 1 6.47 -44.80 1.76
CA MET A 1 7.72 -44.34 2.40
C MET A 1 7.48 -42.88 2.82
N GLY A 2 7.20 -42.67 4.10
CA GLY A 2 6.97 -41.34 4.67
C GLY A 2 8.28 -40.56 4.73
N LYS A 3 8.33 -39.38 4.13
CA LYS A 3 9.43 -38.43 4.34
C LYS A 3 9.31 -37.93 5.79
N TYR A 4 10.23 -38.38 6.63
CA TYR A 4 10.45 -37.75 7.93
C TYR A 4 10.85 -36.31 7.69
N VAL A 5 10.08 -35.37 8.22
CA VAL A 5 10.49 -33.98 8.32
C VAL A 5 11.60 -33.98 9.37
N GLU A 6 12.83 -33.77 8.94
CA GLU A 6 13.98 -33.61 9.83
C GLU A 6 13.71 -32.39 10.74
N TYR A 7 13.45 -32.68 12.02
CA TYR A 7 13.31 -31.63 13.03
C TYR A 7 14.71 -31.14 13.39
N HIS A 8 15.08 -29.95 12.91
CA HIS A 8 16.27 -29.26 13.37
C HIS A 8 15.88 -28.40 14.59
N PRO A 9 16.28 -28.80 15.82
CA PRO A 9 16.02 -27.98 16.99
C PRO A 9 16.80 -26.66 16.87
N GLU A 10 16.08 -25.55 16.78
CA GLU A 10 16.69 -24.23 16.96
C GLU A 10 17.07 -24.09 18.44
N TRP A 11 18.35 -24.23 18.74
CA TRP A 11 18.90 -24.16 20.10
C TRP A 11 18.65 -22.80 20.77
N VAL A 12 18.36 -21.79 19.97
CA VAL A 12 18.04 -20.44 20.45
C VAL A 12 16.78 -19.95 19.74
N ARG A 13 15.71 -19.77 20.49
CA ARG A 13 14.48 -19.20 19.95
C ARG A 13 14.65 -17.71 19.72
N GLU A 14 14.43 -17.23 18.48
CA GLU A 14 14.55 -15.82 18.10
C GLU A 14 13.73 -14.91 19.03
N ASP A 15 12.52 -15.32 19.39
CA ASP A 15 11.65 -14.57 20.30
C ASP A 15 12.26 -14.36 21.67
N PHE A 16 13.10 -15.30 22.15
CA PHE A 16 13.78 -15.15 23.45
C PHE A 16 14.93 -14.15 23.36
N ILE A 17 15.69 -14.16 22.26
CA ILE A 17 16.75 -13.14 22.05
C ILE A 17 16.12 -11.75 21.91
N ASP A 18 15.05 -11.63 21.10
CA ASP A 18 14.32 -10.37 20.96
C ASP A 18 13.81 -9.87 22.31
N PHE A 19 13.25 -10.74 23.14
CA PHE A 19 12.80 -10.41 24.50
C PHE A 19 13.93 -9.88 25.38
N LEU A 20 15.10 -10.50 25.35
CA LEU A 20 16.27 -10.04 26.13
C LEU A 20 16.81 -8.71 25.59
N ALA A 21 16.92 -8.57 24.27
CA ALA A 21 17.38 -7.36 23.61
C ALA A 21 16.47 -6.17 23.93
N GLU A 22 15.16 -6.38 23.93
CA GLU A 22 14.15 -5.36 24.26
C GLU A 22 14.26 -4.85 25.71
N LYS A 23 14.74 -5.68 26.65
CA LYS A 23 14.98 -5.26 28.03
C LYS A 23 16.13 -4.25 28.16
N VAL A 24 17.11 -4.34 27.25
CA VAL A 24 18.25 -3.41 27.20
C VAL A 24 17.88 -2.16 26.39
N ASN A 25 17.35 -2.36 25.20
CA ASN A 25 16.86 -1.29 24.34
C ASN A 25 15.65 -1.79 23.53
N PRO A 26 14.44 -1.22 23.72
CA PRO A 26 13.22 -1.65 23.04
C PRO A 26 13.30 -1.60 21.49
N LEU A 27 14.24 -0.83 20.95
CA LEU A 27 14.48 -0.74 19.50
C LEU A 27 15.35 -1.90 18.96
N TRP A 28 16.03 -2.63 19.84
CA TRP A 28 16.85 -3.76 19.44
C TRP A 28 15.99 -4.98 19.10
N ALA A 29 16.40 -5.73 18.08
CA ALA A 29 15.84 -7.00 17.68
C ALA A 29 16.91 -7.79 16.92
N TRP A 30 16.79 -9.12 16.92
CA TRP A 30 17.73 -10.00 16.22
C TRP A 30 17.58 -9.91 14.70
N LYS A 31 16.34 -9.98 14.20
CA LYS A 31 16.04 -9.96 12.75
C LYS A 31 14.91 -9.01 12.37
N LYS A 32 14.16 -8.46 13.34
CA LYS A 32 12.97 -7.67 13.08
C LYS A 32 13.33 -6.20 12.88
N ALA A 33 12.79 -5.60 11.84
CA ALA A 33 12.82 -4.16 11.71
C ALA A 33 11.79 -3.55 12.68
N LYS A 34 12.22 -2.58 13.47
CA LYS A 34 11.43 -1.80 14.40
C LYS A 34 11.67 -0.33 14.19
N ALA A 35 10.72 0.48 14.57
CA ALA A 35 10.88 1.92 14.54
C ALA A 35 10.29 2.56 15.79
N ARG A 36 10.95 3.64 16.26
CA ARG A 36 10.48 4.50 17.33
C ARG A 36 9.72 5.67 16.72
N ILE A 37 8.52 5.96 17.22
CA ILE A 37 7.79 7.17 16.90
C ILE A 37 8.53 8.35 17.55
N VAL A 38 9.13 9.23 16.75
CA VAL A 38 9.93 10.35 17.29
C VAL A 38 9.19 11.69 17.23
N ALA A 39 8.27 11.85 16.29
CA ALA A 39 7.42 13.03 16.17
C ALA A 39 6.08 12.68 15.50
N LYS A 40 5.06 13.49 15.83
CA LYS A 40 3.75 13.46 15.16
C LYS A 40 3.25 14.89 15.01
N TYR A 41 2.62 15.18 13.87
CA TYR A 41 1.92 16.43 13.63
C TYR A 41 0.73 16.20 12.71
N HIS A 42 -0.33 16.98 12.90
CA HIS A 42 -1.54 16.90 12.09
C HIS A 42 -1.37 17.71 10.81
N LEU A 43 -1.68 17.10 9.67
CA LEU A 43 -1.82 17.79 8.37
C LEU A 43 -3.25 18.32 8.19
N SER A 44 -4.22 17.62 8.75
CA SER A 44 -5.63 17.96 8.79
C SER A 44 -6.28 17.24 9.98
N ASP A 45 -7.59 17.38 10.15
CA ASP A 45 -8.35 16.75 11.25
C ASP A 45 -8.20 15.22 11.28
N ASP A 46 -8.07 14.59 10.11
CA ASP A 46 -8.02 13.13 9.98
C ASP A 46 -6.69 12.58 9.42
N PHE A 47 -5.70 13.45 9.10
CA PHE A 47 -4.37 13.04 8.66
C PHE A 47 -3.28 13.40 9.66
N VAL A 48 -2.48 12.40 10.03
CA VAL A 48 -1.33 12.56 10.96
C VAL A 48 -0.05 12.14 10.24
N HIS A 49 0.90 13.05 10.13
CA HIS A 49 2.29 12.73 9.82
C HIS A 49 2.98 12.13 11.03
N MET A 50 3.67 11.04 10.83
CA MET A 50 4.44 10.36 11.87
C MET A 50 5.88 10.16 11.41
N GLN A 51 6.82 10.68 12.18
CA GLN A 51 8.24 10.39 11.99
C GLN A 51 8.63 9.15 12.77
N LEU A 52 9.24 8.21 12.10
CA LEU A 52 9.65 6.92 12.62
C LEU A 52 11.17 6.78 12.51
N GLN A 53 11.88 6.62 13.63
CA GLN A 53 13.29 6.29 13.66
C GLN A 53 13.46 4.77 13.58
N PRO A 54 13.90 4.21 12.44
CA PRO A 54 14.07 2.78 12.31
C PRO A 54 15.33 2.28 13.03
N ASN A 55 15.36 0.98 13.33
CA ASN A 55 16.58 0.29 13.74
C ASN A 55 17.43 -0.09 12.50
N HIS A 56 18.61 -0.68 12.73
CA HIS A 56 19.57 -1.04 11.69
C HIS A 56 19.10 -2.11 10.69
N HIS A 57 17.97 -2.79 10.97
CA HIS A 57 17.37 -3.77 10.04
C HIS A 57 16.59 -3.13 8.89
N PHE A 58 16.24 -1.84 9.01
CA PHE A 58 15.69 -1.07 7.91
C PHE A 58 16.84 -0.27 7.25
N LYS A 59 17.03 -0.49 5.96
CA LYS A 59 18.04 0.24 5.19
C LYS A 59 17.34 1.21 4.24
N ALA A 60 17.61 2.50 4.41
CA ALA A 60 17.07 3.54 3.54
C ALA A 60 17.48 3.36 2.05
N THR A 61 18.62 2.70 1.81
CA THR A 61 19.11 2.37 0.45
C THR A 61 18.23 1.37 -0.28
N ASP A 62 17.46 0.56 0.44
CA ASP A 62 16.57 -0.45 -0.15
C ASP A 62 15.21 0.15 -0.56
N TYR A 63 14.97 1.44 -0.26
CA TYR A 63 13.72 2.13 -0.54
C TYR A 63 13.73 2.80 -1.91
N GLN A 64 12.62 2.66 -2.61
CA GLN A 64 12.26 3.45 -3.78
C GLN A 64 10.97 4.21 -3.51
N ALA A 65 10.90 5.46 -3.98
CA ALA A 65 9.69 6.28 -3.79
C ALA A 65 8.45 5.60 -4.39
N GLY A 66 7.35 5.66 -3.65
CA GLY A 66 6.10 4.95 -3.93
C GLY A 66 5.95 3.64 -3.16
N GLN A 67 7.05 3.07 -2.64
CA GLN A 67 6.97 1.87 -1.81
C GLN A 67 6.38 2.15 -0.43
N SER A 68 5.89 1.10 0.19
CA SER A 68 5.24 1.11 1.50
C SER A 68 5.94 0.19 2.49
N ILE A 69 5.65 0.37 3.78
CA ILE A 69 6.00 -0.56 4.86
C ILE A 69 4.74 -1.11 5.52
N LEU A 70 4.80 -2.34 6.00
CA LEU A 70 3.84 -2.85 6.97
C LEU A 70 4.18 -2.29 8.34
N VAL A 71 3.18 -1.73 9.01
CA VAL A 71 3.29 -1.35 10.42
C VAL A 71 2.41 -2.25 11.24
N THR A 72 2.97 -2.86 12.29
CA THR A 72 2.27 -3.72 13.23
C THR A 72 1.95 -2.95 14.50
N VAL A 73 0.68 -2.96 14.91
CA VAL A 73 0.22 -2.46 16.19
C VAL A 73 -0.45 -3.57 16.99
N LEU A 74 -0.34 -3.50 18.31
CA LEU A 74 -1.01 -4.42 19.22
C LEU A 74 -2.32 -3.78 19.70
N ILE A 75 -3.45 -4.41 19.42
CA ILE A 75 -4.78 -3.94 19.82
C ILE A 75 -5.47 -5.05 20.58
N ALA A 76 -5.73 -4.83 21.89
CA ALA A 76 -6.33 -5.82 22.80
C ALA A 76 -5.59 -7.19 22.74
N GLY A 77 -4.25 -7.18 22.76
CA GLY A 77 -3.43 -8.40 22.72
C GLY A 77 -3.30 -9.05 21.33
N VAL A 78 -3.97 -8.52 20.30
CA VAL A 78 -3.91 -9.05 18.93
C VAL A 78 -3.01 -8.16 18.07
N ARG A 79 -2.14 -8.80 17.29
CA ARG A 79 -1.26 -8.11 16.32
C ARG A 79 -2.04 -7.78 15.06
N TRP A 80 -2.07 -6.50 14.71
CA TRP A 80 -2.71 -6.00 13.50
C TRP A 80 -1.68 -5.31 12.62
N GLN A 81 -1.72 -5.62 11.32
CA GLN A 81 -0.80 -5.03 10.34
C GLN A 81 -1.57 -4.26 9.29
N ARG A 82 -1.01 -3.11 8.86
CA ARG A 82 -1.46 -2.37 7.68
C ARG A 82 -0.28 -1.76 6.96
N SER A 83 -0.43 -1.62 5.66
CA SER A 83 0.54 -0.96 4.80
C SER A 83 0.37 0.56 4.88
N TYR A 84 1.49 1.26 4.93
CA TYR A 84 1.57 2.71 4.86
C TYR A 84 2.68 3.10 3.89
N SER A 85 2.37 3.97 2.93
CA SER A 85 3.37 4.50 2.00
C SER A 85 4.40 5.32 2.78
N ILE A 86 5.67 5.16 2.44
CA ILE A 86 6.72 6.03 2.94
C ILE A 86 6.65 7.33 2.13
N VAL A 87 6.22 8.40 2.78
CA VAL A 87 6.07 9.72 2.15
C VAL A 87 7.43 10.33 1.85
N GLU A 88 8.38 10.15 2.78
CA GLU A 88 9.74 10.66 2.67
C GLU A 88 10.69 9.89 3.58
N ILE A 89 11.97 9.86 3.22
CA ILE A 89 13.08 9.53 4.13
C ILE A 89 13.90 10.80 4.32
N LEU A 90 13.99 11.24 5.59
CA LEU A 90 14.72 12.43 5.98
C LEU A 90 16.24 12.17 5.95
N GLU A 91 17.04 13.24 5.90
CA GLU A 91 18.51 13.17 5.88
C GLU A 91 19.09 12.38 7.07
N ASN A 92 18.44 12.42 8.23
CA ASN A 92 18.83 11.66 9.41
C ASN A 92 18.40 10.17 9.37
N GLY A 93 17.82 9.70 8.26
CA GLY A 93 17.36 8.34 8.06
C GLY A 93 15.98 8.03 8.68
N ASN A 94 15.30 9.00 9.27
CA ASN A 94 13.95 8.79 9.76
C ASN A 94 12.95 8.67 8.60
N LEU A 95 11.98 7.76 8.75
CA LEU A 95 10.87 7.59 7.82
C LEU A 95 9.74 8.54 8.18
N VAL A 96 9.09 9.09 7.18
CA VAL A 96 7.83 9.81 7.34
C VAL A 96 6.72 8.99 6.69
N ILE A 97 5.68 8.68 7.45
CA ILE A 97 4.42 8.12 6.93
C ILE A 97 3.29 9.09 7.24
N ALA A 98 2.30 9.18 6.35
CA ALA A 98 1.08 9.94 6.60
C ALA A 98 -0.09 8.97 6.79
N VAL A 99 -0.74 9.05 7.94
CA VAL A 99 -1.77 8.10 8.37
C VAL A 99 -3.11 8.78 8.40
N LYS A 100 -4.03 8.35 7.52
CA LYS A 100 -5.43 8.78 7.59
C LYS A 100 -6.16 8.00 8.68
N GLN A 101 -6.79 8.72 9.61
CA GLN A 101 -7.56 8.15 10.72
C GLN A 101 -8.95 7.71 10.23
N GLN A 102 -9.06 6.49 9.72
CA GLN A 102 -10.31 6.00 9.14
C GLN A 102 -10.71 4.58 9.57
N GLY A 103 -9.91 3.95 10.44
CA GLY A 103 -10.20 2.58 10.87
C GLY A 103 -9.43 2.17 12.13
N LYS A 104 -9.72 0.95 12.61
CA LYS A 104 -9.20 0.44 13.88
C LYS A 104 -7.67 0.55 14.00
N VAL A 105 -6.94 0.16 12.96
CA VAL A 105 -5.47 0.11 12.99
C VAL A 105 -4.87 1.50 12.87
N SER A 106 -5.35 2.34 11.94
CA SER A 106 -4.87 3.71 11.77
C SER A 106 -5.13 4.56 13.02
N ASN A 107 -6.31 4.43 13.66
CA ASN A 107 -6.61 5.13 14.89
C ASN A 107 -5.71 4.65 16.04
N ALA A 108 -5.52 3.34 16.20
CA ALA A 108 -4.62 2.80 17.21
C ALA A 108 -3.16 3.23 17.01
N LEU A 109 -2.70 3.30 15.74
CA LEU A 109 -1.35 3.74 15.41
C LEU A 109 -1.15 5.24 15.73
N THR A 110 -2.08 6.09 15.32
CA THR A 110 -1.97 7.55 15.56
C THR A 110 -2.12 7.92 17.02
N GLN A 111 -2.79 7.08 17.83
CA GLN A 111 -2.91 7.25 19.28
C GLN A 111 -1.65 6.83 20.05
N GLN A 112 -0.74 6.02 19.45
CA GLN A 112 0.50 5.65 20.13
C GLN A 112 1.28 6.90 20.56
N PRO A 113 1.74 7.00 21.81
CA PRO A 113 2.53 8.14 22.26
C PRO A 113 3.87 8.22 21.51
N VAL A 114 4.44 9.42 21.44
CA VAL A 114 5.84 9.62 21.01
C VAL A 114 6.74 8.79 21.93
N LYS A 115 7.81 8.21 21.37
CA LYS A 115 8.72 7.21 21.93
C LYS A 115 8.21 5.77 21.93
N SER A 116 6.95 5.49 21.58
CA SER A 116 6.49 4.12 21.37
C SER A 116 7.29 3.44 20.26
N ILE A 117 7.44 2.12 20.38
CA ILE A 117 8.07 1.27 19.38
C ILE A 117 6.98 0.52 18.63
N VAL A 118 7.09 0.50 17.30
CA VAL A 118 6.27 -0.30 16.40
C VAL A 118 7.15 -1.23 15.59
N GLU A 119 6.66 -2.42 15.27
CA GLU A 119 7.33 -3.29 14.32
C GLU A 119 6.98 -2.84 12.90
N ILE A 120 7.97 -2.81 12.03
CA ILE A 120 7.82 -2.44 10.62
C ILE A 120 8.39 -3.53 9.71
N SER A 121 7.97 -3.56 8.44
CA SER A 121 8.62 -4.39 7.43
C SER A 121 9.76 -3.64 6.75
N LYS A 122 10.52 -4.35 5.90
CA LYS A 122 11.32 -3.73 4.84
C LYS A 122 10.39 -3.01 3.85
N PRO A 123 10.92 -2.05 3.05
CA PRO A 123 10.16 -1.43 1.96
C PRO A 123 9.69 -2.49 0.97
N GLN A 124 8.49 -2.34 0.45
CA GLN A 124 7.88 -3.25 -0.52
C GLN A 124 6.89 -2.54 -1.42
N GLY A 125 6.58 -3.15 -2.56
CA GLY A 125 5.68 -2.62 -3.59
C GLY A 125 6.41 -2.31 -4.89
N GLU A 126 5.66 -2.38 -5.98
CA GLU A 126 6.15 -2.15 -7.36
C GLU A 126 5.69 -0.80 -7.92
N PHE A 127 4.99 0.00 -7.12
CA PHE A 127 4.48 1.31 -7.51
C PHE A 127 5.60 2.35 -7.45
N VAL A 128 6.47 2.34 -8.46
CA VAL A 128 7.65 3.20 -8.55
C VAL A 128 7.73 3.91 -9.90
N LEU A 129 8.48 5.02 -9.97
CA LEU A 129 8.68 5.76 -11.22
C LEU A 129 9.46 4.94 -12.24
N LYS A 130 9.07 5.03 -13.50
CA LYS A 130 9.87 4.52 -14.64
C LYS A 130 11.25 5.18 -14.67
N SER A 131 12.23 4.42 -15.13
CA SER A 131 13.61 4.90 -15.27
C SER A 131 13.86 5.70 -16.55
N GLN A 132 13.05 5.46 -17.59
CA GLN A 132 13.15 6.16 -18.87
C GLN A 132 12.58 7.58 -18.77
N PRO A 133 13.09 8.53 -19.55
CA PRO A 133 12.53 9.89 -19.60
C PRO A 133 11.06 9.89 -20.02
N HIS A 134 10.22 10.59 -19.26
CA HIS A 134 8.79 10.71 -19.52
C HIS A 134 8.18 11.97 -18.90
N SER A 135 6.95 12.30 -19.30
CA SER A 135 6.07 13.22 -18.59
C SER A 135 5.07 12.41 -17.78
N ALA A 136 4.77 12.85 -16.56
CA ALA A 136 3.91 12.13 -15.64
C ALA A 136 2.56 12.82 -15.46
N LEU A 137 1.49 12.03 -15.50
CA LEU A 137 0.19 12.37 -14.96
C LEU A 137 0.01 11.60 -13.65
N MET A 138 -0.23 12.32 -12.57
CA MET A 138 -0.45 11.73 -11.26
C MET A 138 -1.89 11.96 -10.82
N ILE A 139 -2.58 10.90 -10.41
CA ILE A 139 -3.98 10.96 -10.00
C ILE A 139 -4.11 10.38 -8.59
N ALA A 140 -4.61 11.19 -7.67
CA ALA A 140 -4.81 10.77 -6.29
C ALA A 140 -6.24 10.98 -5.83
N SER A 141 -6.74 10.13 -4.94
CA SER A 141 -7.93 10.45 -4.14
C SER A 141 -7.79 10.01 -2.69
N GLY A 142 -8.24 10.87 -1.78
CA GLY A 142 -8.18 10.63 -0.34
C GLY A 142 -6.78 10.23 0.13
N SER A 143 -6.64 9.07 0.80
CA SER A 143 -5.35 8.59 1.31
C SER A 143 -4.36 8.17 0.23
N GLY A 144 -4.79 7.96 -1.01
CA GLY A 144 -3.89 7.65 -2.12
C GLY A 144 -2.84 8.72 -2.39
N ILE A 145 -3.10 9.94 -1.92
CA ILE A 145 -2.12 11.03 -2.01
C ILE A 145 -0.78 10.69 -1.35
N THR A 146 -0.74 9.83 -0.34
CA THR A 146 0.51 9.50 0.37
C THR A 146 1.53 8.80 -0.52
N ALA A 147 1.11 7.86 -1.37
CA ALA A 147 1.97 7.21 -2.35
C ALA A 147 2.34 8.17 -3.50
N ILE A 148 1.36 8.91 -4.01
CA ILE A 148 1.55 9.88 -5.09
C ILE A 148 2.49 11.01 -4.67
N TYR A 149 2.37 11.55 -3.45
CA TYR A 149 3.24 12.60 -2.96
C TYR A 149 4.71 12.14 -2.86
N ALA A 150 4.94 10.90 -2.46
CA ALA A 150 6.28 10.31 -2.48
C ALA A 150 6.87 10.26 -3.91
N LEU A 151 6.06 9.86 -4.91
CA LEU A 151 6.48 9.86 -6.32
C LEU A 151 6.75 11.28 -6.83
N ILE A 152 5.91 12.27 -6.50
CA ILE A 152 6.12 13.69 -6.86
C ILE A 152 7.47 14.17 -6.34
N ASN A 153 7.74 14.00 -5.04
CA ASN A 153 9.01 14.43 -4.45
C ASN A 153 10.23 13.77 -5.10
N ALA A 154 10.13 12.50 -5.47
CA ALA A 154 11.20 11.80 -6.16
C ALA A 154 11.36 12.28 -7.61
N ALA A 155 10.26 12.55 -8.31
CA ALA A 155 10.25 13.04 -9.68
C ALA A 155 10.86 14.44 -9.77
N LEU A 156 10.50 15.33 -8.86
CA LEU A 156 11.03 16.71 -8.80
C LEU A 156 12.55 16.76 -8.56
N LYS A 157 13.10 15.76 -7.87
CA LYS A 157 14.55 15.58 -7.70
C LYS A 157 15.27 15.02 -8.94
N ARG A 158 14.53 14.59 -9.97
CA ARG A 158 15.05 13.94 -11.19
C ARG A 158 14.45 14.56 -12.47
N PRO A 159 14.61 15.87 -12.71
CA PRO A 159 13.95 16.56 -13.84
C PRO A 159 14.39 16.04 -15.21
N GLN A 160 15.56 15.41 -15.32
CA GLN A 160 16.04 14.75 -16.53
C GLN A 160 15.28 13.44 -16.83
N THR A 161 14.64 12.82 -15.83
CA THR A 161 13.83 11.61 -16.01
C THR A 161 12.36 11.94 -16.10
N VAL A 162 11.86 12.87 -15.27
CA VAL A 162 10.45 13.28 -15.27
C VAL A 162 10.40 14.78 -15.57
N SER A 163 10.07 15.11 -16.81
CA SER A 163 10.17 16.49 -17.32
C SER A 163 9.01 17.39 -16.90
N ASN A 164 7.80 16.85 -16.90
CA ASN A 164 6.57 17.55 -16.51
C ASN A 164 5.72 16.65 -15.65
N ILE A 165 5.12 17.23 -14.61
CA ILE A 165 4.30 16.52 -13.65
C ILE A 165 3.00 17.30 -13.48
N ASP A 166 1.88 16.69 -13.84
CA ASP A 166 0.55 17.19 -13.53
C ASP A 166 -0.11 16.28 -12.50
N LEU A 167 -0.59 16.85 -11.38
CA LEU A 167 -1.35 16.15 -10.36
C LEU A 167 -2.81 16.56 -10.40
N ILE A 168 -3.72 15.58 -10.50
CA ILE A 168 -5.15 15.77 -10.20
C ILE A 168 -5.42 15.11 -8.84
N TYR A 169 -5.81 15.90 -7.84
CA TYR A 169 -6.11 15.38 -6.51
C TYR A 169 -7.56 15.60 -6.12
N PHE A 170 -8.29 14.48 -5.99
CA PHE A 170 -9.69 14.42 -5.55
C PHE A 170 -9.74 14.26 -4.04
N THR A 171 -10.20 15.28 -3.32
CA THR A 171 -10.32 15.23 -1.87
C THR A 171 -11.54 15.99 -1.36
N ARG A 172 -11.93 15.69 -0.13
CA ARG A 172 -13.01 16.39 0.60
C ARG A 172 -12.48 17.40 1.62
N ASP A 173 -11.21 17.32 1.91
CA ASP A 173 -10.48 18.10 2.91
C ASP A 173 -9.25 18.75 2.28
N ASP A 174 -8.56 19.58 3.05
CA ASP A 174 -7.40 20.32 2.60
C ASP A 174 -6.06 19.61 2.90
N SER A 175 -6.10 18.30 3.17
CA SER A 175 -4.90 17.50 3.43
C SER A 175 -3.92 17.59 2.27
N PHE A 176 -2.66 17.84 2.56
CA PHE A 176 -1.57 18.05 1.60
C PHE A 176 -1.71 19.29 0.70
N HIS A 177 -2.75 20.12 0.88
CA HIS A 177 -2.99 21.25 -0.02
C HIS A 177 -1.87 22.31 0.08
N ALA A 178 -1.47 22.65 1.30
CA ALA A 178 -0.40 23.63 1.53
C ALA A 178 0.95 23.15 0.98
N GLU A 179 1.29 21.90 1.21
CA GLU A 179 2.52 21.28 0.73
C GLU A 179 2.55 21.23 -0.82
N LEU A 180 1.42 20.86 -1.43
CA LEU A 180 1.31 20.81 -2.90
C LEU A 180 1.37 22.19 -3.53
N GLN A 181 0.78 23.22 -2.90
CA GLN A 181 0.90 24.61 -3.36
C GLN A 181 2.34 25.09 -3.29
N GLN A 182 3.05 24.85 -2.19
CA GLN A 182 4.47 25.17 -2.08
C GLN A 182 5.31 24.54 -3.19
N LEU A 183 5.00 23.27 -3.57
CA LEU A 183 5.69 22.64 -4.69
C LEU A 183 5.43 23.36 -6.02
N THR A 184 4.22 23.88 -6.28
CA THR A 184 3.95 24.63 -7.52
C THR A 184 4.72 25.96 -7.59
N GLU A 185 4.97 26.58 -6.44
CA GLU A 185 5.75 27.82 -6.35
C GLU A 185 7.24 27.61 -6.61
N HIS A 186 7.77 26.45 -6.19
CA HIS A 186 9.21 26.15 -6.28
C HIS A 186 9.60 25.41 -7.56
N TYR A 187 8.66 24.69 -8.18
CA TYR A 187 8.93 23.82 -9.32
C TYR A 187 8.02 24.13 -10.52
N PRO A 188 8.47 24.93 -11.50
CA PRO A 188 7.65 25.32 -12.66
C PRO A 188 7.13 24.14 -13.50
N GLN A 189 7.83 22.98 -13.45
CA GLN A 189 7.42 21.74 -14.13
C GLN A 189 6.31 20.97 -13.42
N PHE A 190 5.90 21.39 -12.21
CA PHE A 190 4.83 20.78 -11.44
C PHE A 190 3.56 21.61 -11.49
N LYS A 191 2.45 20.97 -11.89
CA LYS A 191 1.12 21.58 -11.90
C LYS A 191 0.18 20.80 -10.99
N TYR A 192 -0.59 21.51 -10.17
CA TYR A 192 -1.52 20.92 -9.23
C TYR A 192 -2.96 21.34 -9.53
N HIS A 193 -3.81 20.35 -9.78
CA HIS A 193 -5.24 20.49 -10.04
C HIS A 193 -6.04 19.92 -8.88
N HIS A 194 -6.52 20.77 -7.99
CA HIS A 194 -7.38 20.37 -6.88
C HIS A 194 -8.82 20.18 -7.36
N VAL A 195 -9.42 19.02 -7.02
CA VAL A 195 -10.85 18.72 -7.23
C VAL A 195 -11.49 18.46 -5.88
N ASN A 196 -12.17 19.49 -5.32
CA ASN A 196 -12.90 19.33 -4.07
C ASN A 196 -14.21 18.58 -4.33
N THR A 197 -14.26 17.30 -3.90
CA THR A 197 -15.42 16.42 -4.13
C THR A 197 -16.59 16.65 -3.16
N ARG A 198 -16.41 17.52 -2.15
CA ARG A 198 -17.51 17.95 -1.26
C ARG A 198 -18.37 19.02 -1.93
N THR A 199 -17.72 19.99 -2.59
CA THR A 199 -18.38 21.14 -3.24
C THR A 199 -18.74 20.86 -4.69
N HIS A 200 -17.85 20.17 -5.41
CA HIS A 200 -18.02 19.81 -6.80
C HIS A 200 -18.19 18.30 -6.89
N LYS A 201 -19.39 17.83 -7.22
CA LYS A 201 -19.66 16.38 -7.46
C LYS A 201 -19.00 15.91 -8.77
N GLN A 202 -17.76 16.33 -9.00
CA GLN A 202 -16.99 16.02 -10.19
C GLN A 202 -16.25 14.72 -9.97
N HIS A 203 -16.49 13.75 -10.84
CA HIS A 203 -15.81 12.46 -10.87
C HIS A 203 -14.78 12.42 -11.99
N LEU A 204 -13.86 11.50 -11.90
CA LEU A 204 -12.91 11.24 -12.97
C LEU A 204 -13.65 10.80 -14.24
N SER A 205 -13.34 11.43 -15.35
CA SER A 205 -13.83 11.09 -16.69
C SER A 205 -12.78 11.44 -17.74
N GLN A 206 -12.90 10.87 -18.93
CA GLN A 206 -12.01 11.19 -20.05
C GLN A 206 -12.09 12.67 -20.41
N ASP A 207 -13.28 13.28 -20.40
CA ASP A 207 -13.48 14.70 -20.65
C ASP A 207 -12.73 15.58 -19.66
N LEU A 208 -12.78 15.20 -18.36
CA LEU A 208 -12.03 15.91 -17.33
C LEU A 208 -10.52 15.85 -17.57
N LEU A 209 -10.01 14.67 -17.94
CA LEU A 209 -8.59 14.49 -18.27
C LEU A 209 -8.19 15.37 -19.45
N SER A 210 -8.92 15.30 -20.57
CA SER A 210 -8.64 16.08 -21.77
C SER A 210 -8.74 17.59 -21.55
N GLN A 211 -9.66 18.04 -20.70
CA GLN A 211 -9.82 19.48 -20.37
C GLN A 211 -8.70 20.02 -19.49
N LYS A 212 -8.22 19.22 -18.55
CA LYS A 212 -7.22 19.68 -17.56
C LYS A 212 -5.78 19.39 -18.00
N ILE A 213 -5.55 18.35 -18.74
CA ILE A 213 -4.21 17.83 -19.04
C ILE A 213 -4.05 17.66 -20.54
N GLU A 214 -3.35 18.60 -21.17
CA GLU A 214 -3.02 18.52 -22.58
C GLU A 214 -2.13 17.30 -22.85
N GLY A 215 -2.54 16.45 -23.80
CA GLY A 215 -1.82 15.25 -24.21
C GLY A 215 -1.65 14.22 -23.09
N PHE A 216 -2.68 14.02 -22.26
CA PHE A 216 -2.61 13.05 -21.15
C PHE A 216 -2.34 11.61 -21.66
N GLU A 217 -2.75 11.30 -22.88
CA GLU A 217 -2.58 9.99 -23.54
C GLU A 217 -1.09 9.65 -23.80
N GLN A 218 -0.23 10.65 -23.83
CA GLN A 218 1.21 10.51 -24.09
C GLN A 218 2.04 10.44 -22.78
N ARG A 219 1.38 10.42 -21.65
CA ARG A 219 2.03 10.49 -20.33
C ARG A 219 1.97 9.15 -19.61
N GLU A 220 2.98 8.90 -18.80
CA GLU A 220 2.91 7.81 -17.82
C GLU A 220 1.97 8.23 -16.69
N CYS A 221 0.90 7.48 -16.48
CA CYS A 221 -0.09 7.76 -15.45
C CYS A 221 0.18 6.93 -14.21
N TYR A 222 0.32 7.61 -13.07
CA TYR A 222 0.46 6.99 -11.75
C TYR A 222 -0.76 7.31 -10.91
N ALA A 223 -1.50 6.30 -10.49
CA ALA A 223 -2.76 6.51 -9.79
C ALA A 223 -2.88 5.71 -8.50
N CYS A 224 -3.38 6.37 -7.45
CA CYS A 224 -3.70 5.73 -6.18
C CYS A 224 -4.90 6.42 -5.54
N GLY A 225 -5.90 5.64 -5.11
CA GLY A 225 -7.07 6.23 -4.45
C GLY A 225 -8.27 5.32 -4.32
N ALA A 226 -9.44 5.96 -4.26
CA ALA A 226 -10.71 5.26 -4.08
C ALA A 226 -11.02 4.36 -5.28
N THR A 227 -11.62 3.23 -5.00
CA THR A 227 -11.94 2.18 -5.97
C THR A 227 -12.69 2.67 -7.18
N ASN A 228 -13.75 3.46 -6.99
CA ASN A 228 -14.54 3.95 -8.11
C ASN A 228 -13.70 4.82 -9.06
N MET A 229 -12.81 5.66 -8.52
CA MET A 229 -11.89 6.46 -9.34
C MET A 229 -10.91 5.57 -10.10
N MET A 230 -10.34 4.57 -9.42
CA MET A 230 -9.39 3.63 -10.01
C MET A 230 -10.05 2.80 -11.13
N GLN A 231 -11.29 2.35 -10.91
CA GLN A 231 -12.06 1.62 -11.91
C GLN A 231 -12.34 2.49 -13.15
N SER A 232 -12.86 3.72 -12.96
CA SER A 232 -13.10 4.64 -14.09
C SER A 232 -11.82 4.92 -14.86
N LEU A 233 -10.68 5.10 -14.17
CA LEU A 233 -9.40 5.31 -14.83
C LEU A 233 -8.96 4.10 -15.65
N THR A 234 -9.11 2.90 -15.10
CA THR A 234 -8.79 1.65 -15.80
C THR A 234 -9.65 1.49 -17.06
N GLU A 235 -10.95 1.74 -16.95
CA GLU A 235 -11.87 1.70 -18.10
C GLU A 235 -11.50 2.71 -19.20
N ILE A 236 -11.12 3.94 -18.84
CA ILE A 236 -10.65 4.97 -19.79
C ILE A 236 -9.39 4.50 -20.51
N TYR A 237 -8.38 4.02 -19.77
CA TYR A 237 -7.11 3.60 -20.37
C TYR A 237 -7.24 2.33 -21.21
N GLN A 238 -8.14 1.42 -20.84
CA GLN A 238 -8.50 0.26 -21.67
C GLN A 238 -9.20 0.68 -22.96
N ALA A 239 -10.15 1.60 -22.91
CA ALA A 239 -10.87 2.10 -24.09
C ALA A 239 -9.95 2.83 -25.09
N LEU A 240 -8.85 3.42 -24.60
CA LEU A 240 -7.85 4.12 -25.41
C LEU A 240 -6.66 3.24 -25.83
N ASP A 241 -6.63 1.96 -25.42
CA ASP A 241 -5.51 1.03 -25.64
C ASP A 241 -4.17 1.54 -25.04
N LEU A 242 -4.25 2.16 -23.85
CA LEU A 242 -3.13 2.80 -23.16
C LEU A 242 -2.78 2.12 -21.81
N VAL A 243 -3.16 0.86 -21.61
CA VAL A 243 -2.98 0.16 -20.33
C VAL A 243 -1.51 0.09 -19.88
N ASP A 244 -0.58 -0.01 -20.82
CA ASP A 244 0.86 -0.06 -20.56
C ASP A 244 1.42 1.25 -19.98
N HIS A 245 0.68 2.36 -20.12
CA HIS A 245 1.03 3.65 -19.54
C HIS A 245 0.39 3.87 -18.16
N LEU A 246 -0.42 2.92 -17.66
CA LEU A 246 -1.15 3.06 -16.42
C LEU A 246 -0.49 2.25 -15.29
N HIS A 247 0.02 2.95 -14.27
CA HIS A 247 0.60 2.39 -13.07
C HIS A 247 -0.35 2.66 -11.89
N THR A 248 -0.77 1.61 -11.19
CA THR A 248 -1.78 1.73 -10.14
C THR A 248 -1.31 1.12 -8.83
N GLU A 249 -1.69 1.75 -7.71
CA GLU A 249 -1.61 1.17 -6.38
C GLU A 249 -2.99 1.21 -5.70
N TYR A 250 -3.36 0.13 -5.03
CA TYR A 250 -4.65 -0.01 -4.36
C TYR A 250 -4.44 -0.16 -2.86
N PHE A 251 -5.07 0.70 -2.06
CA PHE A 251 -5.05 0.60 -0.59
C PHE A 251 -6.18 -0.25 -0.03
N GLN A 252 -7.11 -0.67 -0.87
CA GLN A 252 -8.23 -1.54 -0.50
C GLN A 252 -8.54 -2.49 -1.65
N ILE A 253 -8.75 -3.75 -1.33
CA ILE A 253 -9.30 -4.72 -2.28
C ILE A 253 -10.82 -4.58 -2.24
N VAL A 254 -11.42 -4.33 -3.39
CA VAL A 254 -12.88 -4.34 -3.52
C VAL A 254 -13.34 -5.74 -3.77
N VAL A 255 -14.18 -6.21 -2.89
CA VAL A 255 -14.84 -7.49 -3.03
C VAL A 255 -16.25 -7.24 -3.56
N ASP A 256 -16.53 -7.81 -4.73
CA ASP A 256 -17.89 -7.84 -5.27
C ASP A 256 -18.71 -8.88 -4.48
N HIS A 257 -19.59 -8.38 -3.62
CA HIS A 257 -20.48 -9.22 -2.81
C HIS A 257 -21.70 -9.78 -3.57
N THR A 258 -21.90 -9.39 -4.83
CA THR A 258 -23.04 -9.85 -5.64
C THR A 258 -22.84 -11.22 -6.25
N GLN A 259 -21.61 -11.72 -6.29
CA GLN A 259 -21.29 -13.01 -6.88
C GLN A 259 -21.66 -14.18 -5.95
N SER A 260 -22.08 -15.29 -6.56
CA SER A 260 -22.41 -16.52 -5.84
C SER A 260 -21.21 -17.09 -5.09
N ALA A 261 -21.47 -17.61 -3.87
CA ALA A 261 -20.44 -18.28 -3.09
C ALA A 261 -19.91 -19.52 -3.82
N GLN A 262 -18.59 -19.70 -3.80
CA GLN A 262 -17.93 -20.87 -4.36
C GLN A 262 -17.36 -21.74 -3.25
N VAL A 263 -17.48 -23.06 -3.43
CA VAL A 263 -16.89 -24.02 -2.47
C VAL A 263 -15.38 -24.09 -2.67
N VAL A 264 -14.64 -23.86 -1.61
CA VAL A 264 -13.16 -23.93 -1.57
C VAL A 264 -12.73 -24.96 -0.55
N THR A 265 -11.76 -25.78 -0.90
CA THR A 265 -11.15 -26.78 -0.02
C THR A 265 -9.69 -26.43 0.26
N PHE A 266 -9.34 -26.23 1.52
CA PHE A 266 -7.95 -26.13 1.96
C PHE A 266 -7.42 -27.54 2.28
N GLN A 267 -6.66 -28.13 1.35
CA GLN A 267 -6.21 -29.53 1.43
C GLN A 267 -5.41 -29.83 2.69
N ARG A 268 -4.55 -28.91 3.14
CA ARG A 268 -3.69 -29.12 4.32
C ARG A 268 -4.50 -29.24 5.62
N SER A 269 -5.57 -28.47 5.76
CA SER A 269 -6.46 -28.51 6.93
C SER A 269 -7.66 -29.44 6.73
N GLN A 270 -7.86 -30.00 5.53
CA GLN A 270 -9.03 -30.80 5.13
C GLN A 270 -10.36 -30.08 5.38
N GLN A 271 -10.36 -28.73 5.31
CA GLN A 271 -11.57 -27.94 5.56
C GLN A 271 -12.15 -27.41 4.26
N GLN A 272 -13.47 -27.50 4.16
CA GLN A 272 -14.27 -26.89 3.10
C GLN A 272 -15.03 -25.69 3.65
N PHE A 273 -15.11 -24.63 2.86
CA PHE A 273 -15.89 -23.44 3.18
C PHE A 273 -16.40 -22.76 1.91
N GLN A 274 -17.41 -21.90 2.08
CA GLN A 274 -17.92 -21.08 1.00
C GLN A 274 -17.17 -19.75 0.94
N ALA A 275 -16.46 -19.50 -0.15
CA ALA A 275 -15.81 -18.22 -0.43
C ALA A 275 -16.85 -17.26 -1.04
N LYS A 276 -17.26 -16.24 -0.29
CA LYS A 276 -18.17 -15.14 -0.71
C LYS A 276 -17.41 -13.85 -0.99
N SER A 277 -16.20 -13.75 -0.48
CA SER A 277 -15.31 -12.60 -0.60
C SER A 277 -13.93 -13.08 -1.10
N ASN A 278 -12.85 -12.42 -0.70
CA ASN A 278 -11.52 -12.96 -0.94
C ASN A 278 -11.28 -14.26 -0.14
N LEU A 279 -10.28 -15.05 -0.53
CA LEU A 279 -10.02 -16.35 0.08
C LEU A 279 -9.61 -16.23 1.56
N LEU A 280 -8.86 -15.19 1.94
CA LEU A 280 -8.40 -14.99 3.31
C LEU A 280 -9.56 -14.69 4.26
N ASP A 281 -10.39 -13.69 3.93
CA ASP A 281 -11.52 -13.31 4.77
C ASP A 281 -12.53 -14.45 4.89
N SER A 282 -12.79 -15.19 3.80
CA SER A 282 -13.69 -16.32 3.79
C SER A 282 -13.19 -17.50 4.66
N ALA A 283 -11.87 -17.76 4.64
CA ALA A 283 -11.25 -18.75 5.51
C ALA A 283 -11.31 -18.35 7.00
N GLU A 284 -11.09 -17.07 7.31
CA GLU A 284 -11.17 -16.56 8.68
C GLU A 284 -12.60 -16.60 9.23
N GLN A 285 -13.63 -16.35 8.42
CA GLN A 285 -15.03 -16.45 8.82
C GLN A 285 -15.41 -17.84 9.32
N VAL A 286 -14.76 -18.87 8.81
CA VAL A 286 -14.97 -20.26 9.26
C VAL A 286 -13.98 -20.72 10.33
N GLY A 287 -13.23 -19.77 10.93
CA GLY A 287 -12.33 -20.04 12.05
C GLY A 287 -10.93 -20.51 11.64
N LEU A 288 -10.60 -20.57 10.35
CA LEU A 288 -9.24 -20.80 9.89
C LEU A 288 -8.37 -19.57 10.18
N ARG A 289 -7.07 -19.80 10.38
CA ARG A 289 -6.09 -18.73 10.62
C ARG A 289 -4.91 -18.87 9.67
N PRO A 290 -5.11 -18.61 8.36
CA PRO A 290 -3.99 -18.61 7.43
C PRO A 290 -3.00 -17.48 7.78
N ALA A 291 -1.72 -17.73 7.51
CA ALA A 291 -0.71 -16.68 7.65
C ALA A 291 -1.05 -15.53 6.69
N HIS A 292 -1.06 -14.30 7.20
CA HIS A 292 -1.36 -13.12 6.41
C HIS A 292 -0.55 -11.92 6.87
N GLY A 293 -0.46 -10.90 6.00
CA GLY A 293 0.22 -9.64 6.27
C GLY A 293 -0.70 -8.43 5.98
N CYS A 294 -0.45 -7.73 4.86
CA CYS A 294 -1.10 -6.47 4.52
C CYS A 294 -2.60 -6.55 4.26
N ARG A 295 -3.15 -7.71 3.90
CA ARG A 295 -4.53 -7.94 3.42
C ARG A 295 -4.87 -7.16 2.13
N MET A 296 -3.86 -6.80 1.35
CA MET A 296 -3.99 -6.05 0.09
C MET A 296 -3.30 -6.76 -1.08
N GLY A 297 -2.78 -7.97 -0.86
CA GLY A 297 -2.13 -8.79 -1.89
C GLY A 297 -0.76 -8.27 -2.36
N ILE A 298 -0.16 -7.28 -1.70
CA ILE A 298 1.12 -6.67 -2.11
C ILE A 298 2.34 -7.23 -1.37
N CYS A 299 2.17 -7.76 -0.14
CA CYS A 299 3.30 -8.24 0.66
C CYS A 299 3.66 -9.70 0.43
N ASN A 300 2.87 -10.44 -0.34
CA ASN A 300 3.04 -11.87 -0.66
C ASN A 300 3.13 -12.82 0.56
N THR A 301 2.80 -12.36 1.77
CA THR A 301 2.86 -13.16 3.00
C THR A 301 1.79 -14.25 3.03
N CYS A 302 0.61 -13.97 2.47
CA CYS A 302 -0.55 -14.88 2.45
C CYS A 302 -0.62 -15.69 1.14
N SER A 303 0.52 -16.15 0.62
CA SER A 303 0.56 -16.98 -0.57
C SER A 303 0.22 -18.45 -0.26
N CYS A 304 -0.49 -19.09 -1.17
CA CYS A 304 -0.72 -20.52 -1.16
C CYS A 304 -0.66 -21.09 -2.58
N THR A 305 -0.56 -22.40 -2.71
CA THR A 305 -0.60 -23.08 -4.00
C THR A 305 -2.03 -23.47 -4.33
N LYS A 306 -2.55 -22.95 -5.45
CA LYS A 306 -3.80 -23.41 -6.04
C LYS A 306 -3.55 -24.73 -6.77
N VAL A 307 -4.08 -25.82 -6.26
CA VAL A 307 -3.92 -27.14 -6.87
C VAL A 307 -4.81 -27.30 -8.08
N GLN A 308 -6.08 -26.87 -7.97
CA GLN A 308 -7.08 -26.98 -9.01
C GLN A 308 -8.12 -25.85 -8.89
N GLY A 309 -8.77 -25.54 -9.98
CA GLY A 309 -9.85 -24.54 -10.05
C GLY A 309 -9.43 -23.23 -10.69
N VAL A 310 -10.33 -22.26 -10.68
CA VAL A 310 -10.12 -20.94 -11.25
C VAL A 310 -10.16 -19.90 -10.14
N VAL A 311 -9.22 -18.99 -10.13
CA VAL A 311 -9.22 -17.84 -9.22
C VAL A 311 -9.11 -16.55 -10.02
N ARG A 312 -9.76 -15.51 -9.53
CA ARG A 312 -9.70 -14.16 -10.12
C ARG A 312 -8.80 -13.28 -9.26
N ASN A 313 -7.87 -12.59 -9.89
CA ASN A 313 -7.14 -11.51 -9.24
C ASN A 313 -8.11 -10.33 -9.04
N LEU A 314 -8.36 -9.95 -7.78
CA LEU A 314 -9.32 -8.89 -7.46
C LEU A 314 -8.81 -7.48 -7.81
N LEU A 315 -7.51 -7.30 -8.07
CA LEU A 315 -6.92 -6.02 -8.48
C LEU A 315 -6.94 -5.85 -10.00
N THR A 316 -6.56 -6.92 -10.75
CA THR A 316 -6.44 -6.84 -12.22
C THR A 316 -7.68 -7.39 -12.95
N GLY A 317 -8.53 -8.16 -12.26
CA GLY A 317 -9.66 -8.86 -12.86
C GLY A 317 -9.27 -10.14 -13.63
N GLU A 318 -7.97 -10.44 -13.79
CA GLU A 318 -7.48 -11.60 -14.53
C GLU A 318 -7.90 -12.93 -13.89
N LEU A 319 -8.17 -13.91 -14.73
CA LEU A 319 -8.48 -15.27 -14.32
C LEU A 319 -7.24 -16.16 -14.44
N ASP A 320 -6.84 -16.78 -13.32
CA ASP A 320 -5.84 -17.84 -13.34
C ASP A 320 -6.54 -19.21 -13.37
N GLN A 321 -6.44 -19.90 -14.50
CA GLN A 321 -6.99 -21.23 -14.72
C GLN A 321 -5.94 -22.35 -14.61
N ASN A 322 -4.67 -21.99 -14.43
CA ASN A 322 -3.59 -22.97 -14.36
C ASN A 322 -3.60 -23.70 -13.03
N ASN A 323 -3.35 -25.01 -13.04
CA ASN A 323 -3.20 -25.81 -11.82
C ASN A 323 -1.78 -25.66 -11.25
N ASN A 324 -1.66 -25.88 -9.94
CA ASN A 324 -0.39 -25.80 -9.18
C ASN A 324 0.30 -24.42 -9.28
N THR A 325 -0.48 -23.34 -9.35
CA THR A 325 0.02 -21.97 -9.37
C THR A 325 0.03 -21.35 -7.97
N SER A 326 0.90 -20.39 -7.76
CA SER A 326 0.92 -19.58 -6.53
C SER A 326 -0.18 -18.52 -6.59
N VAL A 327 -1.00 -18.44 -5.56
CA VAL A 327 -2.05 -17.44 -5.41
C VAL A 327 -1.86 -16.66 -4.10
N HIS A 328 -2.23 -15.40 -4.11
CA HIS A 328 -2.11 -14.49 -2.98
C HIS A 328 -3.49 -13.99 -2.54
N ASP A 329 -3.57 -13.24 -1.44
CA ASP A 329 -4.83 -12.70 -0.89
C ASP A 329 -5.64 -11.84 -1.89
N LYS A 330 -5.00 -11.30 -2.90
CA LYS A 330 -5.67 -10.58 -4.01
C LYS A 330 -6.50 -11.48 -4.94
N ASN A 331 -6.52 -12.78 -4.71
CA ASN A 331 -7.21 -13.76 -5.56
C ASN A 331 -8.52 -14.24 -4.90
N ARG A 332 -9.47 -14.55 -5.75
CA ARG A 332 -10.77 -15.12 -5.41
C ARG A 332 -11.02 -16.40 -6.19
#